data_1888257fb792caf2afb52f004af0a82e
#
_entry.id   1888257fb792caf2afb52f004af0a82e
#
_cell.length_a   1.000
_cell.length_b   1.000
_cell.length_c   1.000
_cell.angle_alpha   90.00
_cell.angle_beta   90.00
_cell.angle_gamma   90.00
#
_symmetry.space_group_name_H-M   'P 1'
#
loop_
_entity.id
_entity.type
_entity.pdbx_description
1 polymer ?
#
loop_
_entity_poly.entity_id
_entity_poly.type
_entity_poly.pdbx_seq_one_letter_code
_entity_poly.pdbx_strand_id
1 'polypeptide(L)'
;MNKLPGIAFIGEPLLELAPGSRAKVFDLAVAGDVFNTAAAVAQLGVPSFLATSIGDIETDRILIDKAHELGMSTKFFRLDRDHHAGLYLINNDPTGERSFTYWRSDSSARHLFQSADDLDQLLTQLADIPQWYLSGITLSLLSDASLNILLRHLVSFRRRGGTVIYDNNYRPALWNSAVDYRRRNIAVLELVDVFLPSVEDAINSGSAQSMDEALDQFRLLDVREVIVKNGTEPVTLLLEGVETIIPVQAQSQVVDTTGAGDGFNGGYLAARAMGLGCEDAVHVGMRVSGSVVCHRGAILPPETWQTLKKYVLDNDVRI
;
A
#
# COMPACT_ATOMS: atom_id res chain seq x y z
N MET A 1 -28.31 7.57 -1.52
CA MET A 1 -27.18 6.83 -0.92
C MET A 1 -26.03 7.81 -0.75
N ASN A 2 -25.52 8.00 0.46
CA ASN A 2 -24.34 8.83 0.65
C ASN A 2 -23.16 8.20 -0.12
N LYS A 3 -22.42 9.05 -0.84
CA LYS A 3 -21.23 8.61 -1.58
C LYS A 3 -20.16 8.15 -0.57
N LEU A 4 -19.63 6.93 -0.76
CA LEU A 4 -18.54 6.43 0.10
C LEU A 4 -17.34 7.37 0.07
N PRO A 5 -16.62 7.54 1.19
CA PRO A 5 -15.40 8.35 1.23
C PRO A 5 -14.34 7.72 0.33
N GLY A 6 -13.75 8.55 -0.53
CA GLY A 6 -12.67 8.10 -1.43
C GLY A 6 -11.32 8.13 -0.74
N ILE A 7 -10.37 7.33 -1.25
CA ILE A 7 -8.99 7.26 -0.75
C ILE A 7 -8.02 7.62 -1.88
N ALA A 8 -7.11 8.58 -1.64
CA ALA A 8 -5.99 8.87 -2.52
C ALA A 8 -4.77 8.05 -2.08
N PHE A 9 -4.26 7.23 -2.98
CA PHE A 9 -3.07 6.42 -2.82
C PHE A 9 -1.89 7.14 -3.48
N ILE A 10 -0.91 7.56 -2.69
CA ILE A 10 0.20 8.41 -3.14
C ILE A 10 1.46 7.58 -3.22
N GLY A 11 1.98 7.35 -4.43
CA GLY A 11 3.20 6.55 -4.61
C GLY A 11 3.42 6.06 -6.02
N GLU A 12 4.28 5.06 -6.20
CA GLU A 12 4.78 4.59 -7.48
C GLU A 12 4.15 3.24 -7.87
N PRO A 13 3.36 3.17 -8.98
CA PRO A 13 3.06 1.92 -9.64
C PRO A 13 4.27 1.47 -10.46
N LEU A 14 4.45 0.17 -10.63
CA LEU A 14 5.56 -0.43 -11.35
C LEU A 14 5.06 -1.36 -12.45
N LEU A 15 5.81 -1.43 -13.53
CA LEU A 15 5.73 -2.52 -14.48
C LEU A 15 6.45 -3.74 -13.88
N GLU A 16 5.87 -4.93 -14.02
CA GLU A 16 6.42 -6.20 -13.57
C GLU A 16 6.70 -7.10 -14.77
N LEU A 17 7.90 -7.65 -14.85
CA LEU A 17 8.23 -8.73 -15.76
C LEU A 17 8.33 -10.03 -14.97
N ALA A 18 7.33 -10.89 -15.08
CA ALA A 18 7.30 -12.21 -14.46
C ALA A 18 7.71 -13.30 -15.47
N PRO A 19 8.38 -14.40 -15.04
CA PRO A 19 8.67 -15.53 -15.92
C PRO A 19 7.39 -16.12 -16.51
N GLY A 20 7.31 -16.13 -17.83
CA GLY A 20 6.19 -16.71 -18.56
C GLY A 20 6.25 -18.24 -18.63
N SER A 21 5.28 -18.83 -19.36
CA SER A 21 5.13 -20.27 -19.50
C SER A 21 6.24 -20.96 -20.31
N ARG A 22 7.05 -20.21 -21.05
CA ARG A 22 8.18 -20.70 -21.87
C ARG A 22 9.48 -20.02 -21.46
N ALA A 23 10.60 -20.73 -21.62
CA ALA A 23 11.92 -20.16 -21.34
C ALA A 23 12.17 -18.88 -22.15
N LYS A 24 12.75 -17.87 -21.50
CA LYS A 24 13.05 -16.54 -22.08
C LYS A 24 11.82 -15.73 -22.53
N VAL A 25 10.61 -16.12 -22.12
CA VAL A 25 9.40 -15.32 -22.28
C VAL A 25 9.05 -14.75 -20.91
N PHE A 26 8.68 -13.47 -20.90
CA PHE A 26 8.21 -12.79 -19.69
C PHE A 26 6.81 -12.25 -19.95
N ASP A 27 5.97 -12.40 -18.96
CA ASP A 27 4.64 -11.79 -18.95
C ASP A 27 4.77 -10.40 -18.31
N LEU A 28 4.22 -9.39 -18.99
CA LEU A 28 4.18 -8.03 -18.49
C LEU A 28 2.92 -7.84 -17.63
N ALA A 29 3.12 -7.40 -16.41
CA ALA A 29 2.06 -7.12 -15.45
C ALA A 29 2.27 -5.74 -14.80
N VAL A 30 1.33 -5.38 -13.92
CA VAL A 30 1.38 -4.14 -13.12
C VAL A 30 1.38 -4.51 -11.66
N ALA A 31 2.22 -3.81 -10.89
CA ALA A 31 2.37 -3.99 -9.46
C ALA A 31 2.75 -2.67 -8.77
N GLY A 32 3.18 -2.76 -7.53
CA GLY A 32 3.51 -1.65 -6.64
C GLY A 32 2.59 -1.66 -5.42
N ASP A 33 3.15 -1.42 -4.25
CA ASP A 33 2.42 -1.51 -2.97
C ASP A 33 1.17 -0.62 -2.93
N VAL A 34 1.33 0.65 -3.31
CA VAL A 34 0.19 1.59 -3.38
C VAL A 34 -0.80 1.21 -4.48
N PHE A 35 -0.32 0.66 -5.62
CA PHE A 35 -1.20 0.19 -6.69
C PHE A 35 -2.02 -1.01 -6.26
N ASN A 36 -1.38 -2.00 -5.62
CA ASN A 36 -2.02 -3.22 -5.14
C ASN A 36 -3.10 -2.90 -4.09
N THR A 37 -2.76 -2.02 -3.12
CA THR A 37 -3.70 -1.58 -2.08
C THR A 37 -4.88 -0.80 -2.69
N ALA A 38 -4.61 0.12 -3.62
CA ALA A 38 -5.62 0.91 -4.33
C ALA A 38 -6.56 0.02 -5.15
N ALA A 39 -6.01 -0.99 -5.83
CA ALA A 39 -6.78 -1.97 -6.61
C ALA A 39 -7.73 -2.77 -5.72
N ALA A 40 -7.27 -3.27 -4.57
CA ALA A 40 -8.10 -4.00 -3.63
C ALA A 40 -9.27 -3.14 -3.11
N VAL A 41 -9.02 -1.88 -2.78
CA VAL A 41 -10.06 -0.92 -2.37
C VAL A 41 -11.09 -0.68 -3.47
N ALA A 42 -10.63 -0.46 -4.71
CA ALA A 42 -11.51 -0.23 -5.85
C ALA A 42 -12.38 -1.47 -6.17
N GLN A 43 -11.77 -2.66 -6.16
CA GLN A 43 -12.47 -3.92 -6.44
C GLN A 43 -13.53 -4.24 -5.39
N LEU A 44 -13.35 -3.80 -4.16
CA LEU A 44 -14.38 -3.88 -3.12
C LEU A 44 -15.47 -2.79 -3.25
N GLY A 45 -15.32 -1.83 -4.17
CA GLY A 45 -16.34 -0.85 -4.53
C GLY A 45 -16.21 0.51 -3.83
N VAL A 46 -15.06 0.80 -3.24
CA VAL A 46 -14.76 2.11 -2.64
C VAL A 46 -14.02 2.98 -3.67
N PRO A 47 -14.35 4.30 -3.80
CA PRO A 47 -13.65 5.20 -4.70
C PRO A 47 -12.15 5.26 -4.38
N SER A 48 -11.32 4.88 -5.33
CA SER A 48 -9.86 4.77 -5.21
C SER A 48 -9.19 5.63 -6.26
N PHE A 49 -8.27 6.49 -5.84
CA PHE A 49 -7.54 7.44 -6.68
C PHE A 49 -6.05 7.21 -6.52
N LEU A 50 -5.37 6.84 -7.59
CA LEU A 50 -3.91 6.74 -7.55
C LEU A 50 -3.30 8.09 -7.97
N ALA A 51 -2.40 8.62 -7.14
CA ALA A 51 -1.68 9.87 -7.35
C ALA A 51 -0.20 9.59 -7.62
N THR A 52 0.22 9.77 -8.88
CA THR A 52 1.53 9.33 -9.37
C THR A 52 1.94 10.05 -10.65
N SER A 53 3.11 9.73 -11.18
CA SER A 53 3.57 10.07 -12.53
C SER A 53 4.06 8.82 -13.26
N ILE A 54 3.77 8.75 -14.55
CA ILE A 54 4.21 7.70 -15.48
C ILE A 54 4.67 8.32 -16.79
N GLY A 55 5.41 7.57 -17.62
CA GLY A 55 5.83 8.05 -18.93
C GLY A 55 4.66 8.22 -19.90
N ASP A 56 4.80 9.18 -20.84
CA ASP A 56 3.84 9.40 -21.95
C ASP A 56 4.17 8.50 -23.13
N ILE A 57 4.29 7.18 -22.90
CA ILE A 57 4.55 6.18 -23.92
C ILE A 57 3.55 5.01 -23.81
N GLU A 58 3.43 4.25 -24.91
CA GLU A 58 2.46 3.15 -24.99
C GLU A 58 2.66 2.08 -23.91
N THR A 59 3.92 1.73 -23.62
CA THR A 59 4.23 0.73 -22.58
C THR A 59 3.75 1.15 -21.19
N ASP A 60 3.89 2.43 -20.85
CA ASP A 60 3.50 2.93 -19.54
C ASP A 60 1.97 3.11 -19.41
N ARG A 61 1.28 3.28 -20.56
CA ARG A 61 -0.20 3.33 -20.60
C ARG A 61 -0.86 2.05 -20.13
N ILE A 62 -0.17 0.93 -20.12
CA ILE A 62 -0.62 -0.31 -19.50
C ILE A 62 -1.01 -0.10 -18.02
N LEU A 63 -0.31 0.80 -17.31
CA LEU A 63 -0.65 1.19 -15.93
C LEU A 63 -2.01 1.89 -15.85
N ILE A 64 -2.31 2.77 -16.81
CA ILE A 64 -3.61 3.46 -16.89
C ILE A 64 -4.72 2.45 -17.21
N ASP A 65 -4.49 1.61 -18.22
CA ASP A 65 -5.48 0.64 -18.68
C ASP A 65 -5.80 -0.36 -17.56
N LYS A 66 -4.76 -0.83 -16.85
CA LYS A 66 -4.95 -1.73 -15.71
C LYS A 66 -5.65 -1.06 -14.54
N ALA A 67 -5.33 0.20 -14.25
CA ALA A 67 -6.03 0.97 -13.24
C ALA A 67 -7.54 1.11 -13.57
N HIS A 68 -7.88 1.42 -14.82
CA HIS A 68 -9.27 1.49 -15.27
C HIS A 68 -9.99 0.13 -15.21
N GLU A 69 -9.34 -0.96 -15.67
CA GLU A 69 -9.85 -2.33 -15.59
C GLU A 69 -10.23 -2.69 -14.14
N LEU A 70 -9.39 -2.26 -13.18
CA LEU A 70 -9.60 -2.52 -11.75
C LEU A 70 -10.54 -1.51 -11.07
N GLY A 71 -11.10 -0.55 -11.81
CA GLY A 71 -12.05 0.43 -11.29
C GLY A 71 -11.42 1.59 -10.52
N MET A 72 -10.12 1.79 -10.64
CA MET A 72 -9.42 2.93 -10.06
C MET A 72 -9.56 4.19 -10.91
N SER A 73 -9.52 5.36 -10.28
CA SER A 73 -9.47 6.64 -10.97
C SER A 73 -8.02 7.04 -11.25
N THR A 74 -7.74 7.37 -12.50
CA THR A 74 -6.43 7.89 -12.96
C THR A 74 -6.40 9.43 -13.05
N LYS A 75 -7.38 10.10 -12.42
CA LYS A 75 -7.50 11.57 -12.46
C LYS A 75 -6.21 12.30 -12.04
N PHE A 76 -5.44 11.70 -11.16
CA PHE A 76 -4.22 12.26 -10.59
C PHE A 76 -2.94 11.58 -11.13
N PHE A 77 -3.04 10.95 -12.29
CA PHE A 77 -1.86 10.52 -13.05
C PHE A 77 -1.29 11.72 -13.80
N ARG A 78 0.00 11.97 -13.60
CA ARG A 78 0.77 12.91 -14.41
C ARG A 78 1.50 12.16 -15.51
N LEU A 79 1.48 12.67 -16.73
CA LEU A 79 2.25 12.12 -17.85
C LEU A 79 3.57 12.86 -17.97
N ASP A 80 4.67 12.14 -17.95
CA ASP A 80 6.03 12.62 -18.09
C ASP A 80 6.55 12.26 -19.50
N ARG A 81 7.14 13.21 -20.21
CA ARG A 81 7.67 13.00 -21.56
C ARG A 81 9.13 12.55 -21.58
N ASP A 82 9.83 12.75 -20.47
CA ASP A 82 11.27 12.58 -20.38
C ASP A 82 11.65 11.29 -19.61
N HIS A 83 10.75 10.79 -18.76
CA HIS A 83 11.00 9.63 -17.93
C HIS A 83 9.87 8.59 -18.05
N HIS A 84 10.17 7.34 -17.69
CA HIS A 84 9.26 6.20 -17.82
C HIS A 84 8.85 5.65 -16.47
N ALA A 85 7.85 4.76 -16.45
CA ALA A 85 7.48 4.02 -15.25
C ALA A 85 8.65 3.17 -14.76
N GLY A 86 8.73 2.99 -13.45
CA GLY A 86 9.67 2.04 -12.88
C GLY A 86 9.29 0.60 -13.28
N LEU A 87 10.31 -0.26 -13.44
CA LEU A 87 10.18 -1.65 -13.85
C LEU A 87 10.90 -2.55 -12.86
N TYR A 88 10.39 -3.75 -12.64
CA TYR A 88 11.17 -4.81 -12.04
C TYR A 88 10.97 -6.15 -12.75
N LEU A 89 11.99 -7.01 -12.63
CA LEU A 89 12.01 -8.36 -13.15
C LEU A 89 12.05 -9.37 -11.99
N ILE A 90 11.18 -10.36 -12.04
CA ILE A 90 11.22 -11.51 -11.13
C ILE A 90 12.16 -12.56 -11.72
N ASN A 91 13.18 -12.92 -10.97
CA ASN A 91 14.06 -14.04 -11.27
C ASN A 91 13.74 -15.19 -10.33
N ASN A 92 13.55 -16.39 -10.86
CA ASN A 92 13.45 -17.62 -10.08
C ASN A 92 14.78 -18.37 -10.23
N ASP A 93 15.38 -18.76 -9.11
CA ASP A 93 16.53 -19.64 -9.13
C ASP A 93 16.10 -21.11 -9.35
N PRO A 94 17.04 -22.05 -9.54
CA PRO A 94 16.73 -23.47 -9.72
C PRO A 94 16.04 -24.13 -8.49
N THR A 95 16.10 -23.50 -7.32
CA THR A 95 15.44 -23.97 -6.09
C THR A 95 14.03 -23.40 -5.94
N GLY A 96 13.64 -22.45 -6.82
CA GLY A 96 12.35 -21.76 -6.79
C GLY A 96 12.37 -20.49 -5.91
N GLU A 97 13.53 -20.13 -5.36
CA GLU A 97 13.67 -18.86 -4.63
C GLU A 97 13.60 -17.68 -5.59
N ARG A 98 12.87 -16.62 -5.16
CA ARG A 98 12.65 -15.42 -5.97
C ARG A 98 13.66 -14.35 -5.61
N SER A 99 14.20 -13.71 -6.64
CA SER A 99 14.94 -12.47 -6.52
C SER A 99 14.38 -11.42 -7.48
N PHE A 100 14.62 -10.15 -7.18
CA PHE A 100 14.05 -9.03 -7.93
C PHE A 100 15.17 -8.13 -8.44
N THR A 101 15.11 -7.79 -9.73
CA THR A 101 16.00 -6.80 -10.33
C THR A 101 15.17 -5.57 -10.68
N TYR A 102 15.59 -4.39 -10.21
CA TYR A 102 14.81 -3.15 -10.34
C TYR A 102 15.46 -2.15 -11.30
N TRP A 103 14.65 -1.52 -12.13
CA TRP A 103 14.96 -0.34 -12.93
C TRP A 103 13.95 0.76 -12.57
N ARG A 104 14.18 1.46 -11.46
CA ARG A 104 13.29 2.50 -10.93
C ARG A 104 14.03 3.71 -10.37
N SER A 105 15.36 3.76 -10.53
CA SER A 105 16.18 4.87 -9.99
C SER A 105 15.94 6.18 -10.73
N ASP A 106 15.40 6.10 -11.95
CA ASP A 106 15.12 7.23 -12.85
C ASP A 106 13.65 7.19 -13.32
N SER A 107 12.74 6.69 -12.50
CA SER A 107 11.33 6.60 -12.87
C SER A 107 10.63 7.96 -12.83
N SER A 108 9.63 8.12 -13.67
CA SER A 108 8.76 9.30 -13.70
C SER A 108 8.16 9.63 -12.33
N ALA A 109 7.69 8.63 -11.59
CA ALA A 109 7.20 8.80 -10.23
C ALA A 109 8.31 9.33 -9.31
N ARG A 110 9.55 8.81 -9.42
CA ARG A 110 10.66 9.30 -8.61
C ARG A 110 10.96 10.78 -8.89
N HIS A 111 10.94 11.20 -10.15
CA HIS A 111 11.12 12.61 -10.51
C HIS A 111 10.02 13.50 -9.94
N LEU A 112 8.77 13.08 -10.04
CA LEU A 112 7.64 13.77 -9.41
C LEU A 112 7.84 13.95 -7.89
N PHE A 113 8.18 12.87 -7.20
CA PHE A 113 8.29 12.87 -5.74
C PHE A 113 9.58 13.54 -5.24
N GLN A 114 10.62 13.67 -6.05
CA GLN A 114 11.83 14.43 -5.71
C GLN A 114 11.68 15.94 -5.94
N SER A 115 10.79 16.34 -6.84
CA SER A 115 10.50 17.76 -7.11
C SER A 115 9.53 18.30 -6.06
N ALA A 116 9.97 19.26 -5.26
CA ALA A 116 9.14 19.87 -4.23
C ALA A 116 7.92 20.61 -4.83
N ASP A 117 8.12 21.31 -5.96
CA ASP A 117 7.07 22.06 -6.63
C ASP A 117 6.02 21.15 -7.27
N ASP A 118 6.46 20.07 -7.92
CA ASP A 118 5.56 19.11 -8.56
C ASP A 118 4.74 18.34 -7.51
N LEU A 119 5.36 17.96 -6.39
CA LEU A 119 4.67 17.32 -5.28
C LEU A 119 3.66 18.27 -4.62
N ASP A 120 4.01 19.55 -4.42
CA ASP A 120 3.10 20.55 -3.86
C ASP A 120 1.84 20.72 -4.73
N GLN A 121 2.02 20.76 -6.05
CA GLN A 121 0.91 20.82 -7.02
C GLN A 121 0.02 19.56 -6.93
N LEU A 122 0.63 18.35 -6.90
CA LEU A 122 -0.11 17.11 -6.79
C LEU A 122 -0.93 17.07 -5.48
N LEU A 123 -0.31 17.33 -4.34
CA LEU A 123 -0.97 17.28 -3.04
C LEU A 123 -2.09 18.32 -2.92
N THR A 124 -1.92 19.49 -3.55
CA THR A 124 -2.97 20.51 -3.64
C THR A 124 -4.20 20.00 -4.39
N GLN A 125 -4.02 19.24 -5.47
CA GLN A 125 -5.13 18.64 -6.24
C GLN A 125 -5.88 17.57 -5.45
N LEU A 126 -5.22 16.91 -4.48
CA LEU A 126 -5.81 15.88 -3.63
C LEU A 126 -6.63 16.45 -2.44
N ALA A 127 -6.67 17.75 -2.25
CA ALA A 127 -7.23 18.39 -1.05
C ALA A 127 -8.67 18.01 -0.71
N ASP A 128 -9.49 17.68 -1.74
CA ASP A 128 -10.90 17.30 -1.60
C ASP A 128 -11.11 15.78 -1.38
N ILE A 129 -10.05 14.96 -1.48
CA ILE A 129 -10.14 13.52 -1.20
C ILE A 129 -9.95 13.32 0.31
N PRO A 130 -10.92 12.75 1.03
CA PRO A 130 -10.96 12.80 2.50
C PRO A 130 -9.91 11.91 3.19
N GLN A 131 -9.29 10.98 2.48
CA GLN A 131 -8.31 10.04 3.04
C GLN A 131 -7.09 9.95 2.13
N TRP A 132 -5.89 10.02 2.72
CA TRP A 132 -4.62 9.86 2.01
C TRP A 132 -3.85 8.68 2.55
N TYR A 133 -3.48 7.77 1.66
CA TYR A 133 -2.64 6.60 1.96
C TYR A 133 -1.22 6.83 1.47
N LEU A 134 -0.26 6.55 2.33
CA LEU A 134 1.17 6.64 2.10
C LEU A 134 1.86 5.36 2.56
N SER A 135 3.03 5.07 2.01
CA SER A 135 3.87 3.95 2.50
C SER A 135 5.32 4.38 2.73
N GLY A 136 6.09 3.55 3.42
CA GLY A 136 7.53 3.73 3.55
C GLY A 136 8.24 3.74 2.20
N ILE A 137 7.72 3.02 1.20
CA ILE A 137 8.23 3.08 -0.18
C ILE A 137 8.01 4.48 -0.75
N THR A 138 6.83 5.08 -0.58
CA THR A 138 6.57 6.46 -0.99
C THR A 138 7.56 7.44 -0.36
N LEU A 139 7.83 7.29 0.95
CA LEU A 139 8.80 8.17 1.63
C LEU A 139 10.22 8.03 1.10
N SER A 140 10.60 6.86 0.58
CA SER A 140 11.92 6.64 -0.02
C SER A 140 12.14 7.38 -1.34
N LEU A 141 11.05 7.78 -2.01
CA LEU A 141 11.12 8.53 -3.27
C LEU A 141 11.35 10.03 -3.05
N LEU A 142 11.04 10.55 -1.86
CA LEU A 142 11.08 11.98 -1.58
C LEU A 142 12.51 12.51 -1.45
N SER A 143 12.76 13.73 -1.94
CA SER A 143 13.88 14.56 -1.46
C SER A 143 13.56 15.11 -0.06
N ASP A 144 14.57 15.67 0.64
CA ASP A 144 14.29 16.33 1.93
C ASP A 144 13.40 17.56 1.77
N ALA A 145 13.51 18.30 0.66
CA ALA A 145 12.62 19.40 0.35
C ALA A 145 11.17 18.92 0.15
N SER A 146 10.99 17.83 -0.61
CA SER A 146 9.68 17.21 -0.86
C SER A 146 9.07 16.62 0.42
N LEU A 147 9.89 16.05 1.30
CA LEU A 147 9.41 15.58 2.60
C LEU A 147 8.83 16.74 3.42
N ASN A 148 9.50 17.89 3.46
CA ASN A 148 9.00 19.07 4.15
C ASN A 148 7.69 19.60 3.54
N ILE A 149 7.54 19.51 2.21
CA ILE A 149 6.26 19.80 1.53
C ILE A 149 5.18 18.84 1.99
N LEU A 150 5.43 17.52 1.94
CA LEU A 150 4.48 16.51 2.39
C LEU A 150 4.03 16.78 3.83
N LEU A 151 4.95 16.95 4.77
CA LEU A 151 4.61 17.17 6.19
C LEU A 151 3.72 18.40 6.38
N ARG A 152 3.98 19.51 5.69
CA ARG A 152 3.12 20.70 5.73
C ARG A 152 1.70 20.42 5.20
N HIS A 153 1.60 19.68 4.10
CA HIS A 153 0.31 19.26 3.56
C HIS A 153 -0.44 18.34 4.52
N LEU A 154 0.22 17.35 5.15
CA LEU A 154 -0.40 16.46 6.13
C LEU A 154 -0.95 17.24 7.34
N VAL A 155 -0.19 18.20 7.89
CA VAL A 155 -0.66 19.07 8.98
C VAL A 155 -1.93 19.84 8.56
N SER A 156 -1.90 20.46 7.39
CA SER A 156 -3.04 21.23 6.87
C SER A 156 -4.24 20.33 6.56
N PHE A 157 -4.00 19.15 6.00
CA PHE A 157 -5.01 18.15 5.65
C PHE A 157 -5.74 17.63 6.90
N ARG A 158 -5.01 17.22 7.94
CA ARG A 158 -5.60 16.78 9.22
C ARG A 158 -6.41 17.91 9.89
N ARG A 159 -5.93 19.15 9.88
CA ARG A 159 -6.68 20.31 10.43
C ARG A 159 -8.02 20.53 9.73
N ARG A 160 -8.17 20.12 8.48
CA ARG A 160 -9.44 20.16 7.73
C ARG A 160 -10.30 18.90 7.91
N GLY A 161 -9.91 17.98 8.80
CA GLY A 161 -10.62 16.72 9.05
C GLY A 161 -10.27 15.57 8.10
N GLY A 162 -9.18 15.71 7.34
CA GLY A 162 -8.64 14.62 6.51
C GLY A 162 -8.02 13.53 7.36
N THR A 163 -8.05 12.29 6.87
CA THR A 163 -7.46 11.11 7.52
C THR A 163 -6.19 10.68 6.82
N VAL A 164 -5.09 10.59 7.57
CA VAL A 164 -3.79 10.13 7.08
C VAL A 164 -3.60 8.67 7.44
N ILE A 165 -3.35 7.84 6.44
CA ILE A 165 -3.16 6.40 6.53
C ILE A 165 -1.74 6.06 6.11
N TYR A 166 -1.05 5.23 6.90
CA TYR A 166 0.35 4.92 6.64
C TYR A 166 0.67 3.45 6.86
N ASP A 167 1.45 2.87 5.92
CA ASP A 167 2.08 1.55 6.04
C ASP A 167 3.60 1.73 6.11
N ASN A 168 4.27 1.17 7.12
CA ASN A 168 5.71 1.31 7.27
C ASN A 168 6.52 0.69 6.12
N ASN A 169 6.07 -0.36 5.53
CA ASN A 169 6.53 -1.03 4.30
C ASN A 169 8.02 -0.78 3.99
N TYR A 170 8.90 -1.19 4.91
CA TYR A 170 10.33 -0.94 4.82
C TYR A 170 10.98 -1.85 3.79
N ARG A 171 11.72 -1.25 2.86
CA ARG A 171 12.50 -1.97 1.84
C ARG A 171 13.94 -1.47 1.86
N PRO A 172 14.89 -2.22 2.47
CA PRO A 172 16.27 -1.76 2.68
C PRO A 172 16.93 -1.22 1.41
N ALA A 173 16.70 -1.83 0.27
CA ALA A 173 17.29 -1.45 -1.02
C ALA A 173 16.87 -0.05 -1.53
N LEU A 174 15.82 0.55 -0.96
CA LEU A 174 15.33 1.88 -1.36
C LEU A 174 15.88 3.01 -0.49
N TRP A 175 16.61 2.70 0.56
CA TRP A 175 17.09 3.65 1.55
C TRP A 175 18.60 3.77 1.56
N ASN A 176 19.11 4.96 1.70
CA ASN A 176 20.54 5.18 1.89
C ASN A 176 21.04 4.57 3.21
N SER A 177 20.19 4.56 4.23
CA SER A 177 20.43 3.90 5.51
C SER A 177 19.13 3.68 6.29
N ALA A 178 19.14 2.71 7.21
CA ALA A 178 18.03 2.52 8.16
C ALA A 178 17.84 3.75 9.08
N VAL A 179 18.88 4.56 9.32
CA VAL A 179 18.77 5.80 10.09
C VAL A 179 17.94 6.84 9.35
N ASP A 180 18.14 7.00 8.03
CA ASP A 180 17.32 7.93 7.22
C ASP A 180 15.87 7.49 7.17
N TYR A 181 15.62 6.18 6.97
CA TYR A 181 14.28 5.63 7.07
C TYR A 181 13.61 5.99 8.40
N ARG A 182 14.23 5.65 9.54
CA ARG A 182 13.65 5.90 10.87
C ARG A 182 13.35 7.36 11.10
N ARG A 183 14.26 8.27 10.69
CA ARG A 183 14.07 9.72 10.80
C ARG A 183 12.79 10.18 10.07
N ARG A 184 12.61 9.74 8.81
CA ARG A 184 11.46 10.11 7.98
C ARG A 184 10.17 9.44 8.48
N ASN A 185 10.27 8.17 8.89
CA ASN A 185 9.16 7.40 9.43
C ASN A 185 8.59 8.05 10.70
N ILE A 186 9.44 8.45 11.65
CA ILE A 186 9.01 9.15 12.88
C ILE A 186 8.31 10.46 12.52
N ALA A 187 8.88 11.27 11.64
CA ALA A 187 8.29 12.56 11.26
C ALA A 187 6.88 12.43 10.63
N VAL A 188 6.62 11.34 9.90
CA VAL A 188 5.30 11.06 9.33
C VAL A 188 4.36 10.48 10.37
N LEU A 189 4.82 9.58 11.24
CA LEU A 189 4.02 8.93 12.29
C LEU A 189 3.34 9.93 13.23
N GLU A 190 3.97 11.08 13.51
CA GLU A 190 3.36 12.18 14.29
C GLU A 190 2.09 12.76 13.65
N LEU A 191 1.86 12.48 12.36
CA LEU A 191 0.76 13.02 11.57
C LEU A 191 -0.18 11.93 11.04
N VAL A 192 -0.07 10.70 11.53
CA VAL A 192 -0.87 9.55 11.09
C VAL A 192 -2.10 9.35 11.98
N ASP A 193 -3.22 8.99 11.38
CA ASP A 193 -4.47 8.65 12.06
C ASP A 193 -4.70 7.13 12.07
N VAL A 194 -4.27 6.43 11.00
CA VAL A 194 -4.37 4.97 10.84
C VAL A 194 -3.02 4.42 10.43
N PHE A 195 -2.42 3.58 11.25
CA PHE A 195 -1.12 2.95 11.01
C PHE A 195 -1.28 1.45 10.78
N LEU A 196 -0.70 0.95 9.71
CA LEU A 196 -0.81 -0.44 9.25
C LEU A 196 0.56 -1.14 9.22
N PRO A 197 1.30 -1.17 10.35
CA PRO A 197 2.66 -1.72 10.36
C PRO A 197 2.71 -3.23 10.20
N SER A 198 3.89 -3.74 9.81
CA SER A 198 4.28 -5.13 10.04
C SER A 198 5.40 -5.23 11.08
N VAL A 199 5.38 -6.30 11.88
CA VAL A 199 6.46 -6.62 12.82
C VAL A 199 7.77 -6.84 12.08
N GLU A 200 7.72 -7.54 10.94
CA GLU A 200 8.88 -7.83 10.11
C GLU A 200 9.59 -6.54 9.66
N ASP A 201 8.84 -5.55 9.18
CA ASP A 201 9.43 -4.27 8.75
C ASP A 201 10.03 -3.48 9.92
N ALA A 202 9.44 -3.54 11.10
CA ALA A 202 10.00 -2.92 12.30
C ALA A 202 11.35 -3.55 12.68
N ILE A 203 11.45 -4.88 12.62
CA ILE A 203 12.69 -5.61 12.90
C ILE A 203 13.74 -5.33 11.81
N ASN A 204 13.37 -5.46 10.54
CA ASN A 204 14.28 -5.28 9.41
C ASN A 204 14.85 -3.85 9.31
N SER A 205 14.08 -2.84 9.74
CA SER A 205 14.56 -1.45 9.81
C SER A 205 15.44 -1.15 11.02
N GLY A 206 15.58 -2.12 11.94
CA GLY A 206 16.26 -1.94 13.21
C GLY A 206 15.54 -0.95 14.15
N SER A 207 14.23 -0.76 13.92
CA SER A 207 13.38 -0.03 14.86
C SER A 207 13.07 -0.87 16.10
N ALA A 208 12.98 -2.19 15.96
CA ALA A 208 12.82 -3.14 17.04
C ALA A 208 13.74 -4.36 16.84
N GLN A 209 14.06 -5.07 17.92
CA GLN A 209 14.87 -6.30 17.89
C GLN A 209 14.01 -7.56 17.99
N SER A 210 12.76 -7.42 18.42
CA SER A 210 11.81 -8.50 18.60
C SER A 210 10.37 -8.04 18.35
N MET A 211 9.46 -9.01 18.26
CA MET A 211 8.01 -8.73 18.18
C MET A 211 7.52 -7.95 19.41
N ASP A 212 7.94 -8.37 20.63
CA ASP A 212 7.49 -7.70 21.85
C ASP A 212 7.95 -6.24 21.88
N GLU A 213 9.20 -5.98 21.50
CA GLU A 213 9.73 -4.61 21.41
C GLU A 213 8.98 -3.79 20.34
N ALA A 214 8.65 -4.37 19.19
CA ALA A 214 7.87 -3.70 18.17
C ALA A 214 6.46 -3.34 18.69
N LEU A 215 5.79 -4.27 19.35
CA LEU A 215 4.48 -4.03 19.94
C LEU A 215 4.53 -2.96 21.04
N ASP A 216 5.55 -2.99 21.92
CA ASP A 216 5.71 -1.99 22.96
C ASP A 216 5.91 -0.58 22.36
N GLN A 217 6.69 -0.46 21.28
CA GLN A 217 6.84 0.82 20.58
C GLN A 217 5.53 1.27 19.94
N PHE A 218 4.76 0.36 19.30
CA PHE A 218 3.49 0.71 18.67
C PHE A 218 2.43 1.13 19.70
N ARG A 219 2.42 0.56 20.91
CA ARG A 219 1.55 0.96 22.02
C ARG A 219 1.81 2.39 22.53
N LEU A 220 3.03 2.88 22.33
CA LEU A 220 3.45 4.24 22.75
C LEU A 220 3.13 5.33 21.71
N LEU A 221 2.68 4.95 20.50
CA LEU A 221 2.35 5.91 19.47
C LEU A 221 1.02 6.62 19.81
N ASP A 222 0.99 7.94 19.60
CA ASP A 222 -0.25 8.72 19.64
C ASP A 222 -1.00 8.62 18.29
N VAL A 223 -1.33 7.37 17.91
CA VAL A 223 -2.08 7.05 16.69
C VAL A 223 -3.40 6.40 17.06
N ARG A 224 -4.50 6.89 16.52
CA ARG A 224 -5.85 6.44 16.88
C ARG A 224 -6.10 4.96 16.59
N GLU A 225 -5.68 4.49 15.41
CA GLU A 225 -5.85 3.11 14.95
C GLU A 225 -4.50 2.54 14.52
N VAL A 226 -4.01 1.50 15.19
CA VAL A 226 -2.79 0.77 14.79
C VAL A 226 -3.14 -0.70 14.58
N ILE A 227 -2.89 -1.21 13.37
CA ILE A 227 -3.20 -2.59 12.98
C ILE A 227 -1.91 -3.30 12.65
N VAL A 228 -1.39 -4.05 13.61
CA VAL A 228 -0.08 -4.71 13.50
C VAL A 228 -0.23 -6.06 12.80
N LYS A 229 0.34 -6.16 11.61
CA LYS A 229 0.42 -7.39 10.82
C LYS A 229 1.64 -8.21 11.26
N ASN A 230 1.49 -9.54 11.38
CA ASN A 230 2.57 -10.43 11.79
C ASN A 230 2.55 -11.78 11.04
N GLY A 231 2.48 -11.74 9.73
CA GLY A 231 2.47 -12.93 8.89
C GLY A 231 1.29 -13.87 9.20
N THR A 232 1.57 -15.07 9.69
CA THR A 232 0.58 -16.08 10.09
C THR A 232 0.17 -15.99 11.56
N GLU A 233 0.87 -15.17 12.34
CA GLU A 233 0.56 -14.92 13.74
C GLU A 233 -0.65 -13.98 13.89
N PRO A 234 -1.26 -13.89 15.06
CA PRO A 234 -2.40 -13.00 15.29
C PRO A 234 -2.13 -11.55 14.91
N VAL A 235 -3.15 -10.89 14.37
CA VAL A 235 -3.15 -9.44 14.16
C VAL A 235 -3.42 -8.76 15.50
N THR A 236 -2.61 -7.77 15.86
CA THR A 236 -2.87 -6.94 17.05
C THR A 236 -3.50 -5.62 16.60
N LEU A 237 -4.73 -5.37 17.06
CA LEU A 237 -5.42 -4.11 16.89
C LEU A 237 -5.26 -3.25 18.14
N LEU A 238 -4.70 -2.06 18.00
CA LEU A 238 -4.65 -1.03 19.03
C LEU A 238 -5.61 0.09 18.61
N LEU A 239 -6.70 0.26 19.36
CA LEU A 239 -7.70 1.28 19.09
C LEU A 239 -7.88 2.15 20.32
N GLU A 240 -7.50 3.43 20.24
CA GLU A 240 -7.60 4.39 21.34
C GLU A 240 -7.00 3.86 22.67
N GLY A 241 -5.88 3.13 22.57
CA GLY A 241 -5.19 2.53 23.71
C GLY A 241 -5.75 1.18 24.18
N VAL A 242 -6.81 0.68 23.55
CA VAL A 242 -7.35 -0.67 23.84
C VAL A 242 -6.74 -1.66 22.85
N GLU A 243 -6.20 -2.75 23.39
CA GLU A 243 -5.59 -3.84 22.61
C GLU A 243 -6.57 -4.99 22.41
N THR A 244 -6.72 -5.44 21.15
CA THR A 244 -7.45 -6.65 20.78
C THR A 244 -6.56 -7.54 19.93
N ILE A 245 -6.44 -8.82 20.30
CA ILE A 245 -5.67 -9.82 19.56
C ILE A 245 -6.65 -10.65 18.73
N ILE A 246 -6.47 -10.63 17.40
CA ILE A 246 -7.36 -11.27 16.45
C ILE A 246 -6.62 -12.45 15.79
N PRO A 247 -7.05 -13.71 16.00
CA PRO A 247 -6.37 -14.88 15.45
C PRO A 247 -6.44 -14.91 13.93
N VAL A 248 -5.34 -15.28 13.28
CA VAL A 248 -5.27 -15.50 11.82
C VAL A 248 -5.61 -16.96 11.51
N GLN A 249 -6.48 -17.17 10.51
CA GLN A 249 -6.71 -18.50 9.96
C GLN A 249 -5.68 -18.79 8.87
N ALA A 250 -4.77 -19.71 9.14
CA ALA A 250 -3.75 -20.09 8.19
C ALA A 250 -4.38 -20.69 6.92
N GLN A 251 -3.87 -20.30 5.75
CA GLN A 251 -4.28 -20.87 4.48
C GLN A 251 -3.59 -22.22 4.26
N SER A 252 -4.35 -23.22 3.79
CA SER A 252 -3.83 -24.57 3.53
C SER A 252 -2.96 -24.67 2.29
N GLN A 253 -3.08 -23.73 1.36
CA GLN A 253 -2.34 -23.66 0.09
C GLN A 253 -1.82 -22.26 -0.13
N VAL A 254 -0.55 -22.04 0.18
CA VAL A 254 0.15 -20.79 -0.12
C VAL A 254 0.88 -20.96 -1.46
N VAL A 255 0.55 -20.09 -2.43
CA VAL A 255 1.15 -20.07 -3.78
C VAL A 255 2.19 -18.96 -3.87
N ASP A 256 1.86 -17.76 -3.37
CA ASP A 256 2.67 -16.57 -3.50
C ASP A 256 2.31 -15.57 -2.39
N THR A 257 3.29 -15.09 -1.64
CA THR A 257 3.04 -14.11 -0.55
C THR A 257 3.15 -12.66 -1.01
N THR A 258 3.46 -12.42 -2.30
CA THR A 258 3.58 -11.07 -2.86
C THR A 258 2.26 -10.31 -2.75
N GLY A 259 2.31 -9.09 -2.20
CA GLY A 259 1.14 -8.24 -2.05
C GLY A 259 0.14 -8.67 -0.96
N ALA A 260 0.47 -9.67 -0.13
CA ALA A 260 -0.41 -10.10 0.96
C ALA A 260 -0.70 -8.95 1.95
N GLY A 261 0.33 -8.17 2.32
CA GLY A 261 0.19 -6.97 3.14
C GLY A 261 -0.65 -5.89 2.46
N ASP A 262 -0.44 -5.67 1.16
CA ASP A 262 -1.19 -4.70 0.36
C ASP A 262 -2.67 -5.10 0.29
N GLY A 263 -2.95 -6.39 0.06
CA GLY A 263 -4.30 -6.96 0.07
C GLY A 263 -4.98 -6.81 1.43
N PHE A 264 -4.25 -7.06 2.53
CA PHE A 264 -4.76 -6.81 3.87
C PHE A 264 -5.14 -5.34 4.05
N ASN A 265 -4.23 -4.42 3.73
CA ASN A 265 -4.46 -2.99 3.85
C ASN A 265 -5.67 -2.56 3.02
N GLY A 266 -5.77 -3.03 1.76
CA GLY A 266 -6.90 -2.71 0.88
C GLY A 266 -8.24 -3.22 1.42
N GLY A 267 -8.28 -4.46 1.92
CA GLY A 267 -9.46 -5.04 2.54
C GLY A 267 -9.91 -4.28 3.79
N TYR A 268 -8.97 -3.99 4.69
CA TYR A 268 -9.21 -3.21 5.90
C TYR A 268 -9.78 -1.83 5.57
N LEU A 269 -9.11 -1.09 4.69
CA LEU A 269 -9.49 0.28 4.34
C LEU A 269 -10.84 0.34 3.62
N ALA A 270 -11.14 -0.61 2.75
CA ALA A 270 -12.44 -0.68 2.09
C ALA A 270 -13.57 -0.93 3.10
N ALA A 271 -13.39 -1.87 4.02
CA ALA A 271 -14.36 -2.16 5.08
C ALA A 271 -14.60 -0.93 5.98
N ARG A 272 -13.52 -0.24 6.40
CA ARG A 272 -13.63 1.00 7.19
C ARG A 272 -14.38 2.11 6.44
N ALA A 273 -14.08 2.29 5.15
CA ALA A 273 -14.77 3.26 4.30
C ALA A 273 -16.27 2.95 4.11
N MET A 274 -16.65 1.67 4.18
CA MET A 274 -18.04 1.22 4.17
C MET A 274 -18.74 1.34 5.54
N GLY A 275 -18.00 1.73 6.59
CA GLY A 275 -18.54 1.95 7.94
C GLY A 275 -18.48 0.74 8.88
N LEU A 276 -17.76 -0.32 8.53
CA LEU A 276 -17.54 -1.44 9.45
C LEU A 276 -16.65 -1.03 10.63
N GLY A 277 -16.83 -1.67 11.78
CA GLY A 277 -15.96 -1.55 12.95
C GLY A 277 -14.52 -1.99 12.66
N CYS A 278 -13.57 -1.59 13.51
CA CYS A 278 -12.15 -1.92 13.29
C CYS A 278 -11.89 -3.44 13.30
N GLU A 279 -12.49 -4.18 14.24
CA GLU A 279 -12.34 -5.64 14.32
C GLU A 279 -12.90 -6.33 13.05
N ASP A 280 -14.12 -5.98 12.64
CA ASP A 280 -14.72 -6.52 11.42
C ASP A 280 -13.86 -6.17 10.17
N ALA A 281 -13.31 -4.96 10.12
CA ALA A 281 -12.40 -4.55 9.05
C ALA A 281 -11.09 -5.35 9.04
N VAL A 282 -10.54 -5.74 10.20
CA VAL A 282 -9.39 -6.65 10.28
C VAL A 282 -9.75 -8.01 9.69
N HIS A 283 -10.94 -8.55 9.97
CA HIS A 283 -11.39 -9.82 9.36
C HIS A 283 -11.49 -9.72 7.83
N VAL A 284 -12.00 -8.61 7.30
CA VAL A 284 -12.01 -8.37 5.85
C VAL A 284 -10.58 -8.31 5.30
N GLY A 285 -9.67 -7.58 5.95
CA GLY A 285 -8.25 -7.51 5.58
C GLY A 285 -7.60 -8.90 5.52
N MET A 286 -7.79 -9.71 6.56
CA MET A 286 -7.30 -11.10 6.62
C MET A 286 -7.90 -11.97 5.50
N ARG A 287 -9.19 -11.80 5.18
CA ARG A 287 -9.84 -12.57 4.12
C ARG A 287 -9.28 -12.22 2.74
N VAL A 288 -9.06 -10.93 2.47
CA VAL A 288 -8.42 -10.47 1.21
C VAL A 288 -6.98 -10.97 1.14
N SER A 289 -6.17 -10.77 2.18
CA SER A 289 -4.79 -11.25 2.25
C SER A 289 -4.70 -12.77 2.07
N GLY A 290 -5.56 -13.54 2.75
CA GLY A 290 -5.65 -14.98 2.61
C GLY A 290 -6.01 -15.43 1.20
N SER A 291 -6.84 -14.66 0.49
CA SER A 291 -7.12 -14.92 -0.93
C SER A 291 -5.90 -14.59 -1.80
N VAL A 292 -5.19 -13.49 -1.53
CA VAL A 292 -3.97 -13.10 -2.28
C VAL A 292 -2.93 -14.21 -2.21
N VAL A 293 -2.61 -14.73 -1.03
CA VAL A 293 -1.57 -15.75 -0.90
C VAL A 293 -1.88 -17.09 -1.59
N CYS A 294 -3.15 -17.33 -1.95
CA CYS A 294 -3.58 -18.49 -2.72
C CYS A 294 -3.44 -18.33 -4.25
N HIS A 295 -3.00 -17.16 -4.71
CA HIS A 295 -2.86 -16.83 -6.14
C HIS A 295 -1.44 -16.36 -6.46
N ARG A 296 -1.10 -16.29 -7.75
CA ARG A 296 0.16 -15.67 -8.19
C ARG A 296 -0.04 -14.16 -8.35
N GLY A 297 0.90 -13.38 -7.82
CA GLY A 297 0.87 -11.92 -7.86
C GLY A 297 -0.15 -11.31 -6.90
N ALA A 298 -0.17 -9.99 -6.83
CA ALA A 298 -0.97 -9.25 -5.85
C ALA A 298 -2.41 -8.99 -6.31
N ILE A 299 -2.70 -9.09 -7.60
CA ILE A 299 -4.01 -8.78 -8.18
C ILE A 299 -4.81 -10.06 -8.38
N LEU A 300 -5.92 -10.17 -7.68
CA LEU A 300 -6.79 -11.35 -7.72
C LEU A 300 -7.64 -11.40 -9.00
N PRO A 301 -8.08 -12.60 -9.42
CA PRO A 301 -9.04 -12.78 -10.50
C PRO A 301 -10.39 -12.12 -10.19
N PRO A 302 -11.16 -11.68 -11.21
CA PRO A 302 -12.45 -11.00 -11.03
C PRO A 302 -13.48 -11.79 -10.21
N GLU A 303 -13.52 -13.11 -10.37
CA GLU A 303 -14.45 -14.00 -9.64
C GLU A 303 -14.15 -14.04 -8.13
N THR A 304 -12.87 -13.98 -7.77
CA THR A 304 -12.46 -13.91 -6.37
C THR A 304 -12.89 -12.58 -5.76
N TRP A 305 -12.72 -11.47 -6.48
CA TRP A 305 -13.20 -10.17 -6.02
C TRP A 305 -14.72 -10.12 -5.85
N GLN A 306 -15.49 -10.75 -6.74
CA GLN A 306 -16.95 -10.83 -6.61
C GLN A 306 -17.33 -11.55 -5.31
N THR A 307 -16.64 -12.64 -4.98
CA THR A 307 -16.86 -13.39 -3.74
C THR A 307 -16.50 -12.56 -2.50
N LEU A 308 -15.36 -11.89 -2.51
CA LEU A 308 -14.94 -11.01 -1.43
C LEU A 308 -15.89 -9.83 -1.23
N LYS A 309 -16.34 -9.21 -2.32
CA LYS A 309 -17.29 -8.10 -2.27
C LYS A 309 -18.62 -8.53 -1.66
N LYS A 310 -19.12 -9.71 -2.03
CA LYS A 310 -20.33 -10.27 -1.43
C LYS A 310 -20.16 -10.49 0.07
N TYR A 311 -19.04 -11.09 0.49
CA TYR A 311 -18.71 -11.31 1.89
C TYR A 311 -18.77 -10.00 2.72
N VAL A 312 -18.21 -8.90 2.19
CA VAL A 312 -18.21 -7.60 2.87
C VAL A 312 -19.62 -6.99 2.92
N LEU A 313 -20.41 -7.12 1.85
CA LEU A 313 -21.74 -6.50 1.77
C LEU A 313 -22.81 -7.24 2.59
N ASP A 314 -22.68 -8.54 2.72
CA ASP A 314 -23.64 -9.38 3.46
C ASP A 314 -23.41 -9.28 4.98
N ASN A 315 -22.42 -8.48 5.46
CA ASN A 315 -21.97 -8.39 6.86
C ASN A 315 -21.61 -9.76 7.47
N ASP A 316 -21.29 -10.74 6.64
CA ASP A 316 -20.96 -12.11 7.07
C ASP A 316 -19.49 -12.15 7.54
N VAL A 317 -19.13 -11.16 8.38
CA VAL A 317 -17.75 -10.90 8.80
C VAL A 317 -17.37 -11.71 10.04
N ARG A 318 -18.37 -12.28 10.74
CA ARG A 318 -18.16 -13.06 11.96
C ARG A 318 -18.34 -14.55 11.68
N ILE A 319 -17.26 -15.26 11.44
CA ILE A 319 -17.19 -16.71 11.52
C ILE A 319 -16.08 -17.11 12.47
#